data_5bf74c0faabfa741e84b2a520ee2e60a
#
_entry.id   5bf74c0faabfa741e84b2a520ee2e60a
#
_cell.length_a   1.000
_cell.length_b   1.000
_cell.length_c   1.000
_cell.angle_alpha   90.00
_cell.angle_beta   90.00
_cell.angle_gamma   90.00
#
_symmetry.space_group_name_H-M   'P 1'
#
loop_
_entity.id
_entity.type
_entity.pdbx_description
1 polymer ?
#
loop_
_entity_poly.entity_id
_entity_poly.type
_entity_poly.pdbx_seq_one_letter_code
_entity_poly.pdbx_strand_id
1 'polypeptide(L)'
;MKKPGIINLFLPVMLLMALFVLVACGKTPPVETRLIRVGFSQLGSESDWRLANTRSMTAALSEENGFELLFDNAKQRQENQLLAIRNFIQEEVDYIVLAPIMESGWEDVLQEAKGAGIPVIIVDRQISVEDEDLYSCWVGSDFREEGELAIRWLEAFLQQHSRAGEPLRILHIQGTEGATAQIGRTAALEHAIRRHPEWEIIGVLPGEYTEAKSYELVRDFLKTEQDIDVIYSENDNMSFGAMQALEEAGLSYGSDGRVTIISFDAVHDALQLCLEGKINACVECNPLHGPRVSALIQQMENGKTPEKRNYVEETLFQADTLTEELLREREY
;
A
#
# COMPACT_ATOMS: atom_id res chain seq x y z
N MET A 1 82.21 -57.51 31.15
CA MET A 1 82.06 -56.51 30.06
C MET A 1 80.57 -56.36 29.73
N LYS A 2 79.95 -55.33 30.15
CA LYS A 2 78.51 -55.05 29.95
C LYS A 2 78.35 -54.16 28.73
N LYS A 3 77.48 -54.58 27.80
CA LYS A 3 77.06 -53.73 26.63
C LYS A 3 75.99 -52.69 27.05
N PRO A 4 76.05 -51.48 26.59
CA PRO A 4 75.03 -50.51 26.89
C PRO A 4 73.81 -50.69 25.94
N GLY A 5 72.61 -50.53 26.50
CA GLY A 5 71.32 -50.63 25.82
C GLY A 5 70.99 -49.32 25.01
N ILE A 6 70.42 -49.58 23.85
CA ILE A 6 69.91 -48.50 22.95
C ILE A 6 68.58 -47.98 23.54
N ILE A 7 68.55 -46.79 23.99
CA ILE A 7 67.31 -46.11 24.49
C ILE A 7 66.49 -45.58 23.29
N ASN A 8 65.25 -46.03 23.24
CA ASN A 8 64.25 -45.64 22.22
C ASN A 8 64.04 -44.14 22.12
N LEU A 9 64.52 -43.54 21.04
CA LEU A 9 64.30 -42.10 20.67
C LEU A 9 63.09 -41.86 19.73
N PHE A 10 62.18 -42.86 19.63
CA PHE A 10 61.06 -42.79 18.68
C PHE A 10 59.70 -42.35 19.29
N LEU A 11 59.61 -42.23 20.61
CA LEU A 11 58.30 -41.90 21.24
C LEU A 11 57.86 -40.43 21.23
N PRO A 12 58.73 -39.38 21.23
CA PRO A 12 58.24 -38.02 21.21
C PRO A 12 57.82 -37.47 19.82
N VAL A 13 58.25 -38.13 18.71
CA VAL A 13 57.94 -37.59 17.35
C VAL A 13 56.52 -37.99 16.91
N MET A 14 55.99 -39.15 17.34
CA MET A 14 54.61 -39.54 17.05
C MET A 14 53.56 -38.74 17.82
N LEU A 15 53.90 -38.24 19.02
CA LEU A 15 52.96 -37.42 19.83
C LEU A 15 52.81 -36.01 19.29
N LEU A 16 53.84 -35.47 18.61
CA LEU A 16 53.76 -34.11 17.97
C LEU A 16 53.02 -34.13 16.65
N MET A 17 52.98 -35.26 15.92
CA MET A 17 52.24 -35.39 14.68
C MET A 17 50.72 -35.59 14.90
N ALA A 18 50.32 -36.18 16.05
CA ALA A 18 48.92 -36.35 16.42
C ALA A 18 48.23 -35.02 16.86
N LEU A 19 49.02 -34.05 17.34
CA LEU A 19 48.49 -32.72 17.73
C LEU A 19 48.25 -31.78 16.55
N PHE A 20 48.86 -32.01 15.38
CA PHE A 20 48.71 -31.17 14.19
C PHE A 20 47.51 -31.54 13.30
N VAL A 21 46.88 -32.71 13.50
CA VAL A 21 45.71 -33.15 12.70
C VAL A 21 44.38 -32.70 13.29
N LEU A 22 44.33 -32.16 14.52
CA LEU A 22 43.10 -31.72 15.17
C LEU A 22 42.78 -30.22 15.01
N VAL A 23 43.60 -29.43 14.28
CA VAL A 23 43.36 -28.02 14.05
C VAL A 23 42.77 -27.69 12.65
N ALA A 24 42.55 -28.68 11.80
CA ALA A 24 42.20 -28.46 10.41
C ALA A 24 40.82 -29.00 10.03
N CYS A 25 39.76 -28.77 10.81
CA CYS A 25 38.36 -28.88 10.34
C CYS A 25 37.38 -28.23 11.30
N GLY A 26 37.62 -26.99 11.60
CA GLY A 26 36.58 -26.11 12.18
C GLY A 26 35.92 -25.28 11.11
N LYS A 27 35.39 -25.89 10.04
CA LYS A 27 34.29 -25.28 9.31
C LYS A 27 33.06 -25.42 10.19
N THR A 28 32.73 -24.40 10.97
CA THR A 28 31.38 -24.25 11.47
C THR A 28 30.44 -24.45 10.27
N PRO A 29 29.50 -25.40 10.34
CA PRO A 29 28.46 -25.44 9.29
C PRO A 29 27.87 -24.06 9.17
N PRO A 30 27.52 -23.60 7.96
CA PRO A 30 26.78 -22.37 7.82
C PRO A 30 25.59 -22.52 8.76
N VAL A 31 25.37 -21.53 9.63
CA VAL A 31 24.14 -21.41 10.38
C VAL A 31 23.10 -21.21 9.30
N GLU A 32 22.31 -22.21 8.97
CA GLU A 32 21.11 -22.04 8.18
C GLU A 32 20.24 -21.09 8.99
N THR A 33 20.27 -19.82 8.63
CA THR A 33 19.35 -18.84 9.18
C THR A 33 17.96 -19.26 8.71
N ARG A 34 17.13 -19.71 9.65
CA ARG A 34 15.73 -20.02 9.37
C ARG A 34 15.08 -18.77 8.78
N LEU A 35 14.39 -18.92 7.66
CA LEU A 35 13.59 -17.84 7.08
C LEU A 35 12.42 -17.50 7.99
N ILE A 36 12.10 -16.22 8.08
CA ILE A 36 10.91 -15.73 8.79
C ILE A 36 9.71 -16.00 7.89
N ARG A 37 8.76 -16.81 8.34
CA ARG A 37 7.55 -17.17 7.58
C ARG A 37 6.48 -16.09 7.75
N VAL A 38 6.05 -15.51 6.65
CA VAL A 38 5.06 -14.42 6.66
C VAL A 38 3.86 -14.80 5.79
N GLY A 39 2.67 -14.84 6.39
CA GLY A 39 1.40 -14.96 5.67
C GLY A 39 0.92 -13.58 5.26
N PHE A 40 0.77 -13.30 3.96
CA PHE A 40 0.22 -12.03 3.47
C PHE A 40 -1.11 -12.25 2.76
N SER A 41 -2.20 -11.71 3.34
CA SER A 41 -3.52 -11.68 2.73
C SER A 41 -3.79 -10.33 2.09
N GLN A 42 -3.73 -10.30 0.75
CA GLN A 42 -4.08 -9.15 -0.07
C GLN A 42 -5.57 -9.17 -0.42
N LEU A 43 -6.22 -8.01 -0.40
CA LEU A 43 -7.67 -7.93 -0.65
C LEU A 43 -8.06 -8.27 -2.10
N GLY A 44 -7.23 -7.93 -3.10
CA GLY A 44 -7.57 -8.11 -4.52
C GLY A 44 -6.45 -7.69 -5.46
N SER A 45 -6.84 -7.36 -6.70
CA SER A 45 -5.98 -6.86 -7.79
C SER A 45 -6.78 -5.84 -8.63
N GLU A 46 -7.55 -4.99 -7.96
CA GLU A 46 -8.59 -4.14 -8.57
C GLU A 46 -8.03 -2.89 -9.26
N SER A 47 -6.79 -2.51 -8.95
CA SER A 47 -6.18 -1.27 -9.43
C SER A 47 -4.67 -1.44 -9.65
N ASP A 48 -4.06 -0.52 -10.41
CA ASP A 48 -2.61 -0.47 -10.62
C ASP A 48 -1.87 -0.24 -9.31
N TRP A 49 -2.43 0.60 -8.43
CA TRP A 49 -1.92 0.80 -7.07
C TRP A 49 -1.85 -0.53 -6.30
N ARG A 50 -2.92 -1.33 -6.34
CA ARG A 50 -2.98 -2.63 -5.66
C ARG A 50 -1.96 -3.62 -6.18
N LEU A 51 -1.76 -3.64 -7.50
CA LEU A 51 -0.73 -4.46 -8.12
C LEU A 51 0.68 -4.02 -7.71
N ALA A 52 0.92 -2.71 -7.64
CA ALA A 52 2.18 -2.15 -7.17
C ALA A 52 2.44 -2.49 -5.68
N ASN A 53 1.42 -2.36 -4.82
CA ASN A 53 1.51 -2.76 -3.42
C ASN A 53 1.86 -4.25 -3.27
N THR A 54 1.20 -5.13 -4.03
CA THR A 54 1.50 -6.56 -4.04
C THR A 54 2.94 -6.83 -4.48
N ARG A 55 3.42 -6.17 -5.56
CA ARG A 55 4.81 -6.31 -6.01
C ARG A 55 5.81 -5.85 -4.94
N SER A 56 5.56 -4.70 -4.30
CA SER A 56 6.39 -4.17 -3.22
C SER A 56 6.48 -5.16 -2.04
N MET A 57 5.35 -5.69 -1.60
CA MET A 57 5.30 -6.68 -0.51
C MET A 57 6.05 -7.96 -0.87
N THR A 58 5.80 -8.50 -2.06
CA THR A 58 6.44 -9.76 -2.51
C THR A 58 7.96 -9.59 -2.67
N ALA A 59 8.42 -8.47 -3.19
CA ALA A 59 9.84 -8.18 -3.33
C ALA A 59 10.55 -8.04 -1.98
N ALA A 60 9.93 -7.31 -1.04
CA ALA A 60 10.53 -7.07 0.27
C ALA A 60 10.53 -8.31 1.17
N LEU A 61 9.51 -9.17 1.06
CA LEU A 61 9.34 -10.38 1.87
C LEU A 61 9.83 -11.64 1.12
N SER A 62 10.92 -11.51 0.36
CA SER A 62 11.53 -12.60 -0.42
C SER A 62 12.58 -13.39 0.38
N GLU A 63 12.93 -14.58 -0.09
CA GLU A 63 13.98 -15.42 0.51
C GLU A 63 15.34 -14.70 0.55
N GLU A 64 15.66 -13.88 -0.46
CA GLU A 64 16.87 -13.07 -0.50
C GLU A 64 16.97 -12.09 0.67
N ASN A 65 15.82 -11.65 1.18
CA ASN A 65 15.70 -10.74 2.33
C ASN A 65 15.48 -11.49 3.66
N GLY A 66 15.54 -12.82 3.65
CA GLY A 66 15.40 -13.66 4.85
C GLY A 66 13.96 -14.05 5.19
N PHE A 67 13.03 -13.98 4.24
CA PHE A 67 11.62 -14.31 4.46
C PHE A 67 11.15 -15.47 3.58
N GLU A 68 10.18 -16.22 4.07
CA GLU A 68 9.34 -17.15 3.31
C GLU A 68 7.93 -16.61 3.27
N LEU A 69 7.48 -16.12 2.10
CA LEU A 69 6.19 -15.49 1.93
C LEU A 69 5.11 -16.49 1.50
N LEU A 70 4.07 -16.63 2.31
CA LEU A 70 2.82 -17.32 1.97
C LEU A 70 1.80 -16.26 1.52
N PHE A 71 1.62 -16.13 0.22
CA PHE A 71 0.75 -15.09 -0.36
C PHE A 71 -0.64 -15.64 -0.69
N ASP A 72 -1.69 -14.93 -0.25
CA ASP A 72 -3.08 -15.17 -0.62
C ASP A 72 -3.73 -13.91 -1.21
N ASN A 73 -4.46 -14.07 -2.30
CA ASN A 73 -5.28 -13.00 -2.90
C ASN A 73 -6.75 -13.33 -2.67
N ALA A 74 -7.41 -12.55 -1.84
CA ALA A 74 -8.80 -12.75 -1.43
C ALA A 74 -9.85 -12.46 -2.51
N LYS A 75 -9.45 -11.92 -3.68
CA LYS A 75 -10.36 -11.61 -4.81
C LYS A 75 -11.55 -10.75 -4.38
N GLN A 76 -11.28 -9.75 -3.55
CA GLN A 76 -12.24 -8.78 -3.00
C GLN A 76 -13.37 -9.43 -2.18
N ARG A 77 -13.08 -10.54 -1.49
CA ARG A 77 -14.03 -11.24 -0.63
C ARG A 77 -13.45 -11.40 0.77
N GLN A 78 -14.08 -10.75 1.76
CA GLN A 78 -13.63 -10.80 3.15
C GLN A 78 -13.60 -12.24 3.68
N GLU A 79 -14.54 -13.08 3.29
CA GLU A 79 -14.56 -14.50 3.68
C GLU A 79 -13.28 -15.23 3.30
N ASN A 80 -12.69 -14.87 2.14
CA ASN A 80 -11.42 -15.46 1.70
C ASN A 80 -10.27 -14.99 2.59
N GLN A 81 -10.26 -13.72 3.02
CA GLN A 81 -9.24 -13.22 3.96
C GLN A 81 -9.35 -13.90 5.34
N LEU A 82 -10.56 -14.08 5.85
CA LEU A 82 -10.78 -14.82 7.10
C LEU A 82 -10.27 -16.26 7.02
N LEU A 83 -10.48 -16.93 5.86
CA LEU A 83 -9.94 -18.26 5.62
C LEU A 83 -8.41 -18.25 5.48
N ALA A 84 -7.85 -17.28 4.77
CA ALA A 84 -6.41 -17.13 4.58
C ALA A 84 -5.69 -16.96 5.94
N ILE A 85 -6.21 -16.11 6.83
CA ILE A 85 -5.62 -15.93 8.17
C ILE A 85 -5.65 -17.24 8.97
N ARG A 86 -6.75 -17.99 8.95
CA ARG A 86 -6.83 -19.31 9.61
C ARG A 86 -5.86 -20.31 9.02
N ASN A 87 -5.67 -20.30 7.69
CA ASN A 87 -4.66 -21.14 7.04
C ASN A 87 -3.24 -20.75 7.48
N PHE A 88 -2.92 -19.46 7.56
CA PHE A 88 -1.63 -18.98 8.06
C PHE A 88 -1.38 -19.41 9.51
N ILE A 89 -2.42 -19.39 10.37
CA ILE A 89 -2.34 -19.88 11.74
C ILE A 89 -2.04 -21.40 11.75
N GLN A 90 -2.70 -22.20 10.89
CA GLN A 90 -2.45 -23.65 10.79
C GLN A 90 -1.07 -23.98 10.24
N GLU A 91 -0.54 -23.14 9.33
CA GLU A 91 0.81 -23.24 8.78
C GLU A 91 1.88 -22.75 9.76
N GLU A 92 1.49 -22.25 10.94
CA GLU A 92 2.38 -21.76 11.98
C GLU A 92 3.37 -20.70 11.45
N VAL A 93 2.85 -19.69 10.70
CA VAL A 93 3.67 -18.57 10.23
C VAL A 93 4.16 -17.73 11.41
N ASP A 94 5.30 -17.06 11.25
CA ASP A 94 5.85 -16.20 12.30
C ASP A 94 5.10 -14.85 12.39
N TYR A 95 4.57 -14.36 11.26
CA TYR A 95 3.83 -13.10 11.15
C TYR A 95 2.68 -13.21 10.17
N ILE A 96 1.61 -12.48 10.41
CA ILE A 96 0.52 -12.27 9.45
C ILE A 96 0.51 -10.80 9.04
N VAL A 97 0.42 -10.53 7.74
CA VAL A 97 0.19 -9.21 7.17
C VAL A 97 -1.18 -9.22 6.49
N LEU A 98 -2.02 -8.25 6.82
CA LEU A 98 -3.37 -8.15 6.32
C LEU A 98 -3.61 -6.78 5.67
N ALA A 99 -3.95 -6.77 4.37
CA ALA A 99 -4.53 -5.61 3.69
C ALA A 99 -6.06 -5.79 3.68
N PRO A 100 -6.81 -5.22 4.64
CA PRO A 100 -8.21 -5.57 4.85
C PRO A 100 -9.13 -4.99 3.77
N ILE A 101 -10.15 -5.75 3.40
CA ILE A 101 -11.15 -5.30 2.42
C ILE A 101 -12.17 -4.35 3.07
N MET A 102 -12.59 -4.67 4.29
CA MET A 102 -13.56 -3.92 5.08
C MET A 102 -12.95 -3.45 6.41
N GLU A 103 -13.54 -2.44 7.02
CA GLU A 103 -13.10 -1.92 8.31
C GLU A 103 -13.44 -2.86 9.48
N SER A 104 -14.53 -3.60 9.42
CA SER A 104 -15.07 -4.41 10.53
C SER A 104 -15.11 -5.92 10.24
N GLY A 105 -15.36 -6.72 11.28
CA GLY A 105 -15.55 -8.17 11.19
C GLY A 105 -14.26 -8.98 11.36
N TRP A 106 -13.26 -8.44 12.03
CA TRP A 106 -11.93 -9.03 12.20
C TRP A 106 -11.68 -9.62 13.59
N GLU A 107 -12.51 -9.27 14.60
CA GLU A 107 -12.27 -9.59 15.99
C GLU A 107 -11.95 -11.07 16.23
N ASP A 108 -12.81 -11.97 15.74
CA ASP A 108 -12.68 -13.40 15.98
C ASP A 108 -11.37 -13.97 15.43
N VAL A 109 -11.06 -13.68 14.16
CA VAL A 109 -9.87 -14.24 13.52
C VAL A 109 -8.58 -13.62 14.05
N LEU A 110 -8.59 -12.36 14.44
CA LEU A 110 -7.45 -11.71 15.11
C LEU A 110 -7.26 -12.26 16.53
N GLN A 111 -8.34 -12.59 17.22
CA GLN A 111 -8.27 -13.27 18.51
C GLN A 111 -7.70 -14.70 18.38
N GLU A 112 -8.04 -15.42 17.29
CA GLU A 112 -7.43 -16.70 16.94
C GLU A 112 -5.91 -16.56 16.72
N ALA A 113 -5.47 -15.56 15.94
CA ALA A 113 -4.05 -15.27 15.69
C ALA A 113 -3.30 -14.90 16.99
N LYS A 114 -3.89 -14.02 17.82
CA LYS A 114 -3.34 -13.65 19.14
C LYS A 114 -3.24 -14.88 20.07
N GLY A 115 -4.25 -15.76 20.06
CA GLY A 115 -4.23 -17.02 20.81
C GLY A 115 -3.14 -18.00 20.36
N ALA A 116 -2.78 -17.98 19.09
CA ALA A 116 -1.66 -18.75 18.51
C ALA A 116 -0.30 -18.06 18.75
N GLY A 117 -0.27 -16.84 19.28
CA GLY A 117 0.95 -16.07 19.51
C GLY A 117 1.54 -15.46 18.22
N ILE A 118 0.75 -15.33 17.16
CA ILE A 118 1.20 -14.81 15.86
C ILE A 118 0.87 -13.31 15.76
N PRO A 119 1.88 -12.42 15.69
CA PRO A 119 1.68 -10.99 15.51
C PRO A 119 1.04 -10.68 14.16
N VAL A 120 0.10 -9.72 14.15
CA VAL A 120 -0.56 -9.26 12.93
C VAL A 120 -0.17 -7.82 12.63
N ILE A 121 0.23 -7.53 11.40
CA ILE A 121 0.50 -6.20 10.86
C ILE A 121 -0.62 -5.87 9.88
N ILE A 122 -1.31 -4.75 10.11
CA ILE A 122 -2.33 -4.24 9.18
C ILE A 122 -1.64 -3.28 8.21
N VAL A 123 -1.98 -3.37 6.92
CA VAL A 123 -1.41 -2.50 5.88
C VAL A 123 -2.50 -1.84 5.05
N ASP A 124 -2.22 -0.63 4.53
CA ASP A 124 -3.13 0.15 3.69
C ASP A 124 -4.40 0.56 4.48
N ARG A 125 -5.52 -0.09 4.24
CA ARG A 125 -6.78 0.20 4.92
C ARG A 125 -6.70 -0.17 6.40
N GLN A 126 -7.38 0.59 7.23
CA GLN A 126 -7.46 0.33 8.68
C GLN A 126 -8.60 -0.64 8.98
N ILE A 127 -8.56 -1.18 10.20
CA ILE A 127 -9.64 -1.96 10.78
C ILE A 127 -10.21 -1.26 12.02
N SER A 128 -11.47 -1.52 12.31
CA SER A 128 -12.15 -1.11 13.53
C SER A 128 -12.37 -2.34 14.40
N VAL A 129 -11.67 -2.39 15.53
CA VAL A 129 -11.77 -3.44 16.55
C VAL A 129 -11.85 -2.80 17.93
N GLU A 130 -12.55 -3.44 18.88
CA GLU A 130 -12.66 -2.92 20.26
C GLU A 130 -11.33 -3.03 21.03
N ASP A 131 -10.58 -4.12 20.80
CA ASP A 131 -9.26 -4.37 21.41
C ASP A 131 -8.15 -4.14 20.37
N GLU A 132 -7.52 -2.97 20.43
CA GLU A 132 -6.39 -2.66 19.55
C GLU A 132 -5.17 -3.57 19.77
N ASP A 133 -5.08 -4.32 20.88
CA ASP A 133 -4.00 -5.30 21.11
C ASP A 133 -4.16 -6.58 20.27
N LEU A 134 -5.20 -6.69 19.44
CA LEU A 134 -5.40 -7.77 18.47
C LEU A 134 -4.45 -7.70 17.28
N TYR A 135 -3.81 -6.57 17.05
CA TYR A 135 -2.78 -6.42 16.01
C TYR A 135 -1.58 -5.64 16.55
N SER A 136 -0.40 -5.87 16.00
CA SER A 136 0.84 -5.26 16.48
C SER A 136 0.96 -3.81 16.07
N CYS A 137 0.78 -3.51 14.79
CA CYS A 137 0.84 -2.17 14.23
C CYS A 137 0.10 -2.09 12.89
N TRP A 138 -0.06 -0.86 12.42
CA TRP A 138 -0.60 -0.53 11.11
C TRP A 138 0.38 0.35 10.34
N VAL A 139 0.42 0.15 9.00
CA VAL A 139 1.20 0.94 8.04
C VAL A 139 0.29 1.40 6.91
N GLY A 140 0.23 2.68 6.64
CA GLY A 140 -0.61 3.20 5.53
C GLY A 140 -0.67 4.72 5.49
N SER A 141 -1.59 5.21 4.69
CA SER A 141 -1.81 6.62 4.38
C SER A 141 -2.79 7.29 5.34
N ASP A 142 -2.64 8.59 5.55
CA ASP A 142 -3.70 9.40 6.13
C ASP A 142 -4.68 9.82 5.04
N PHE A 143 -5.66 8.97 4.76
CA PHE A 143 -6.64 9.18 3.69
C PHE A 143 -7.47 10.47 3.86
N ARG A 144 -7.61 10.94 5.10
CA ARG A 144 -8.28 12.22 5.34
C ARG A 144 -7.37 13.37 4.94
N GLU A 145 -6.10 13.31 5.31
CA GLU A 145 -5.11 14.32 4.92
C GLU A 145 -4.91 14.35 3.39
N GLU A 146 -4.91 13.19 2.71
CA GLU A 146 -4.92 13.14 1.25
C GLU A 146 -6.10 13.94 0.67
N GLY A 147 -7.30 13.72 1.18
CA GLY A 147 -8.48 14.47 0.77
C GLY A 147 -8.37 15.96 1.07
N GLU A 148 -7.87 16.35 2.24
CA GLU A 148 -7.65 17.76 2.59
C GLU A 148 -6.53 18.39 1.72
N LEU A 149 -5.51 17.65 1.30
CA LEU A 149 -4.52 18.10 0.31
C LEU A 149 -5.18 18.43 -1.03
N ALA A 150 -6.04 17.54 -1.52
CA ALA A 150 -6.80 17.77 -2.76
C ALA A 150 -7.67 19.02 -2.69
N ILE A 151 -8.35 19.24 -1.57
CA ILE A 151 -9.21 20.41 -1.37
C ILE A 151 -8.38 21.69 -1.27
N ARG A 152 -7.30 21.71 -0.51
CA ARG A 152 -6.39 22.88 -0.45
C ARG A 152 -5.85 23.24 -1.82
N TRP A 153 -5.50 22.23 -2.61
CA TRP A 153 -5.08 22.45 -3.99
C TRP A 153 -6.20 23.07 -4.83
N LEU A 154 -7.43 22.55 -4.76
CA LEU A 154 -8.57 23.09 -5.50
C LEU A 154 -8.86 24.54 -5.13
N GLU A 155 -8.87 24.87 -3.84
CA GLU A 155 -9.05 26.25 -3.35
C GLU A 155 -7.96 27.19 -3.92
N ALA A 156 -6.69 26.76 -3.89
CA ALA A 156 -5.58 27.54 -4.45
C ALA A 156 -5.68 27.68 -5.98
N PHE A 157 -6.05 26.60 -6.68
CA PHE A 157 -6.27 26.60 -8.12
C PHE A 157 -7.35 27.60 -8.55
N LEU A 158 -8.50 27.59 -7.87
CA LEU A 158 -9.58 28.55 -8.13
C LEU A 158 -9.15 29.99 -7.87
N GLN A 159 -8.38 30.23 -6.81
CA GLN A 159 -7.84 31.55 -6.51
C GLN A 159 -6.88 32.04 -7.61
N GLN A 160 -5.98 31.22 -8.09
CA GLN A 160 -5.03 31.52 -9.16
C GLN A 160 -5.74 31.86 -10.48
N HIS A 161 -6.86 31.19 -10.76
CA HIS A 161 -7.65 31.40 -11.97
C HIS A 161 -8.76 32.45 -11.81
N SER A 162 -8.75 33.21 -10.70
CA SER A 162 -9.76 34.26 -10.38
C SER A 162 -11.20 33.73 -10.32
N ARG A 163 -11.37 32.46 -9.95
CA ARG A 163 -12.64 31.74 -9.82
C ARG A 163 -13.07 31.54 -8.35
N ALA A 164 -12.36 32.12 -7.40
CA ALA A 164 -12.69 32.00 -5.98
C ALA A 164 -14.09 32.54 -5.69
N GLY A 165 -14.93 31.73 -5.03
CA GLY A 165 -16.33 32.07 -4.74
C GLY A 165 -17.31 31.82 -5.90
N GLU A 166 -16.87 31.31 -7.03
CA GLU A 166 -17.78 30.85 -8.08
C GLU A 166 -18.47 29.53 -7.69
N PRO A 167 -19.71 29.29 -8.13
CA PRO A 167 -20.36 28.00 -8.00
C PRO A 167 -19.56 26.92 -8.71
N LEU A 168 -19.41 25.74 -8.06
CA LEU A 168 -18.80 24.55 -8.67
C LEU A 168 -19.77 23.38 -8.66
N ARG A 169 -19.83 22.69 -9.78
CA ARG A 169 -20.57 21.44 -9.98
C ARG A 169 -19.60 20.28 -9.97
N ILE A 170 -19.60 19.53 -8.87
CA ILE A 170 -18.60 18.49 -8.59
C ILE A 170 -19.23 17.11 -8.81
N LEU A 171 -18.66 16.31 -9.71
CA LEU A 171 -18.95 14.89 -9.83
C LEU A 171 -17.98 14.11 -8.95
N HIS A 172 -18.49 13.41 -7.96
CA HIS A 172 -17.72 12.59 -7.05
C HIS A 172 -17.72 11.12 -7.50
N ILE A 173 -16.55 10.58 -7.85
CA ILE A 173 -16.37 9.17 -8.20
C ILE A 173 -15.74 8.48 -6.99
N GLN A 174 -16.54 7.67 -6.32
CA GLN A 174 -16.26 7.12 -5.01
C GLN A 174 -15.64 5.73 -5.10
N GLY A 175 -14.70 5.45 -4.21
CA GLY A 175 -14.13 4.12 -4.04
C GLY A 175 -15.12 3.08 -3.46
N THR A 176 -14.60 1.97 -3.00
CA THR A 176 -15.41 0.92 -2.37
C THR A 176 -16.01 1.43 -1.06
N GLU A 177 -17.33 1.42 -0.95
CA GLU A 177 -18.06 1.87 0.24
C GLU A 177 -17.59 1.10 1.49
N GLY A 178 -17.32 1.83 2.56
CA GLY A 178 -16.83 1.29 3.83
C GLY A 178 -15.32 0.99 3.88
N ALA A 179 -14.58 1.26 2.80
CA ALA A 179 -13.12 1.26 2.83
C ALA A 179 -12.60 2.55 3.48
N THR A 180 -11.59 2.46 4.34
CA THR A 180 -11.08 3.64 5.08
C THR A 180 -10.53 4.73 4.15
N ALA A 181 -9.99 4.36 2.97
CA ALA A 181 -9.59 5.32 1.93
C ALA A 181 -10.80 6.12 1.41
N GLN A 182 -11.89 5.42 1.05
CA GLN A 182 -13.14 6.07 0.65
C GLN A 182 -13.69 6.97 1.77
N ILE A 183 -13.76 6.47 3.00
CA ILE A 183 -14.27 7.23 4.15
C ILE A 183 -13.48 8.52 4.35
N GLY A 184 -12.15 8.46 4.31
CA GLY A 184 -11.27 9.60 4.52
C GLY A 184 -11.37 10.65 3.42
N ARG A 185 -11.23 10.24 2.15
CA ARG A 185 -11.28 11.12 0.97
C ARG A 185 -12.65 11.77 0.82
N THR A 186 -13.74 10.98 0.97
CA THR A 186 -15.12 11.50 0.99
C THR A 186 -15.34 12.53 2.11
N ALA A 187 -14.89 12.22 3.34
CA ALA A 187 -15.08 13.12 4.48
C ALA A 187 -14.42 14.50 4.28
N ALA A 188 -13.26 14.55 3.60
CA ALA A 188 -12.61 15.81 3.26
C ALA A 188 -13.43 16.63 2.24
N LEU A 189 -13.94 15.99 1.18
CA LEU A 189 -14.81 16.65 0.21
C LEU A 189 -16.10 17.18 0.86
N GLU A 190 -16.79 16.37 1.67
CA GLU A 190 -17.98 16.78 2.40
C GLU A 190 -17.69 17.93 3.39
N HIS A 191 -16.51 17.93 4.01
CA HIS A 191 -16.09 19.03 4.87
C HIS A 191 -15.89 20.31 4.05
N ALA A 192 -15.31 20.22 2.86
CA ALA A 192 -15.17 21.35 1.95
C ALA A 192 -16.54 21.93 1.50
N ILE A 193 -17.50 21.07 1.12
CA ILE A 193 -18.86 21.51 0.75
C ILE A 193 -19.52 22.30 1.89
N ARG A 194 -19.30 21.94 3.15
CA ARG A 194 -19.83 22.70 4.29
C ARG A 194 -19.18 24.09 4.44
N ARG A 195 -17.93 24.27 4.00
CA ARG A 195 -17.22 25.57 4.02
C ARG A 195 -17.53 26.42 2.80
N HIS A 196 -17.87 25.78 1.68
CA HIS A 196 -18.14 26.39 0.39
C HIS A 196 -19.59 26.13 -0.05
N PRO A 197 -20.58 26.89 0.48
CA PRO A 197 -21.99 26.66 0.15
C PRO A 197 -22.33 26.89 -1.32
N GLU A 198 -21.42 27.50 -2.09
CA GLU A 198 -21.49 27.67 -3.54
C GLU A 198 -21.07 26.41 -4.32
N TRP A 199 -20.46 25.41 -3.66
CA TRP A 199 -20.09 24.15 -4.28
C TRP A 199 -21.19 23.09 -4.12
N GLU A 200 -21.49 22.36 -5.18
CA GLU A 200 -22.54 21.33 -5.21
C GLU A 200 -21.97 19.99 -5.68
N ILE A 201 -22.19 18.91 -4.93
CA ILE A 201 -22.00 17.56 -5.43
C ILE A 201 -23.21 17.19 -6.27
N ILE A 202 -23.05 17.16 -7.59
CA ILE A 202 -24.13 16.89 -8.56
C ILE A 202 -24.37 15.38 -8.79
N GLY A 203 -23.46 14.54 -8.34
CA GLY A 203 -23.57 13.08 -8.40
C GLY A 203 -22.50 12.40 -7.58
N VAL A 204 -22.85 11.23 -7.03
CA VAL A 204 -21.92 10.33 -6.35
C VAL A 204 -22.00 8.97 -7.06
N LEU A 205 -20.88 8.55 -7.64
CA LEU A 205 -20.80 7.35 -8.47
C LEU A 205 -19.90 6.31 -7.80
N PRO A 206 -20.42 5.15 -7.36
CA PRO A 206 -19.63 4.13 -6.67
C PRO A 206 -18.77 3.32 -7.68
N GLY A 207 -17.61 3.85 -8.05
CA GLY A 207 -16.69 3.27 -9.03
C GLY A 207 -15.83 2.11 -8.50
N GLU A 208 -15.81 1.91 -7.17
CA GLU A 208 -15.18 0.74 -6.51
C GLU A 208 -13.70 0.56 -6.85
N TYR A 209 -12.98 1.66 -7.08
CA TYR A 209 -11.57 1.72 -7.49
C TYR A 209 -11.25 1.04 -8.83
N THR A 210 -12.25 0.83 -9.70
CA THR A 210 -12.06 0.18 -11.00
C THR A 210 -12.34 1.11 -12.17
N GLU A 211 -11.50 1.04 -13.20
CA GLU A 211 -11.61 1.84 -14.43
C GLU A 211 -12.92 1.53 -15.17
N ALA A 212 -13.20 0.25 -15.42
CA ALA A 212 -14.36 -0.18 -16.19
C ALA A 212 -15.69 0.28 -15.55
N LYS A 213 -15.82 0.16 -14.22
CA LYS A 213 -17.03 0.58 -13.53
C LYS A 213 -17.20 2.09 -13.53
N SER A 214 -16.11 2.83 -13.30
CA SER A 214 -16.12 4.28 -13.41
C SER A 214 -16.55 4.73 -14.81
N TYR A 215 -15.95 4.17 -15.86
CA TYR A 215 -16.34 4.47 -17.25
C TYR A 215 -17.85 4.25 -17.49
N GLU A 216 -18.40 3.10 -17.11
CA GLU A 216 -19.83 2.82 -17.29
C GLU A 216 -20.70 3.83 -16.56
N LEU A 217 -20.41 4.12 -15.30
CA LEU A 217 -21.19 5.03 -14.48
C LEU A 217 -21.12 6.48 -14.97
N VAL A 218 -19.93 6.97 -15.32
CA VAL A 218 -19.74 8.35 -15.83
C VAL A 218 -20.41 8.48 -17.21
N ARG A 219 -20.20 7.52 -18.12
CA ARG A 219 -20.88 7.50 -19.43
C ARG A 219 -22.40 7.58 -19.29
N ASP A 220 -22.97 6.83 -18.33
CA ASP A 220 -24.41 6.84 -18.10
C ASP A 220 -24.88 8.14 -17.47
N PHE A 221 -24.11 8.72 -16.55
CA PHE A 221 -24.36 10.04 -15.95
C PHE A 221 -24.37 11.15 -17.01
N LEU A 222 -23.41 11.14 -17.95
CA LEU A 222 -23.27 12.14 -19.01
C LEU A 222 -24.43 12.16 -20.03
N LYS A 223 -25.31 11.15 -20.04
CA LYS A 223 -26.52 11.16 -20.88
C LYS A 223 -27.57 12.17 -20.41
N THR A 224 -27.51 12.54 -19.13
CA THR A 224 -28.51 13.43 -18.51
C THR A 224 -27.90 14.70 -17.95
N GLU A 225 -26.62 14.71 -17.62
CA GLU A 225 -25.94 15.85 -17.03
C GLU A 225 -24.53 15.98 -17.60
N GLN A 226 -24.23 17.11 -18.21
CA GLN A 226 -22.93 17.41 -18.82
C GLN A 226 -22.30 18.71 -18.27
N ASP A 227 -23.01 19.41 -17.38
CA ASP A 227 -22.54 20.62 -16.76
C ASP A 227 -21.72 20.30 -15.51
N ILE A 228 -20.46 19.93 -15.72
CA ILE A 228 -19.50 19.51 -14.71
C ILE A 228 -18.33 20.47 -14.71
N ASP A 229 -17.92 20.96 -13.53
CA ASP A 229 -16.73 21.79 -13.37
C ASP A 229 -15.55 20.97 -12.85
N VAL A 230 -15.81 20.02 -11.94
CA VAL A 230 -14.78 19.22 -11.27
C VAL A 230 -15.19 17.76 -11.22
N ILE A 231 -14.27 16.86 -11.54
CA ILE A 231 -14.34 15.46 -11.17
C ILE A 231 -13.39 15.24 -9.99
N TYR A 232 -13.95 14.85 -8.85
CA TYR A 232 -13.23 14.38 -7.68
C TYR A 232 -13.27 12.84 -7.70
N SER A 233 -12.20 12.22 -8.18
CA SER A 233 -12.10 10.76 -8.38
C SER A 233 -11.16 10.18 -7.34
N GLU A 234 -11.67 9.30 -6.49
CA GLU A 234 -10.93 8.78 -5.34
C GLU A 234 -9.80 7.79 -5.68
N ASN A 235 -9.54 7.51 -6.98
CA ASN A 235 -8.29 6.90 -7.44
C ASN A 235 -8.05 7.12 -8.95
N ASP A 236 -6.85 6.78 -9.40
CA ASP A 236 -6.38 6.98 -10.77
C ASP A 236 -7.11 6.11 -11.79
N ASN A 237 -7.34 4.83 -11.50
CA ASN A 237 -8.06 3.94 -12.40
C ASN A 237 -9.49 4.45 -12.68
N MET A 238 -10.17 4.98 -11.67
CA MET A 238 -11.49 5.59 -11.88
C MET A 238 -11.38 6.89 -12.69
N SER A 239 -10.30 7.67 -12.52
CA SER A 239 -10.06 8.86 -13.35
C SER A 239 -9.86 8.48 -14.81
N PHE A 240 -9.15 7.40 -15.14
CA PHE A 240 -8.98 6.92 -16.51
C PHE A 240 -10.33 6.56 -17.15
N GLY A 241 -11.18 5.83 -16.43
CA GLY A 241 -12.53 5.52 -16.91
C GLY A 241 -13.40 6.76 -17.11
N ALA A 242 -13.30 7.75 -16.22
CA ALA A 242 -14.01 9.02 -16.34
C ALA A 242 -13.54 9.82 -17.56
N MET A 243 -12.22 9.89 -17.79
CA MET A 243 -11.63 10.57 -18.95
C MET A 243 -12.11 9.95 -20.26
N GLN A 244 -12.13 8.63 -20.36
CA GLN A 244 -12.66 7.95 -21.53
C GLN A 244 -14.14 8.33 -21.80
N ALA A 245 -14.97 8.36 -20.75
CA ALA A 245 -16.39 8.74 -20.90
C ALA A 245 -16.56 10.21 -21.33
N LEU A 246 -15.71 11.14 -20.81
CA LEU A 246 -15.69 12.54 -21.21
C LEU A 246 -15.30 12.70 -22.69
N GLU A 247 -14.28 11.96 -23.16
CA GLU A 247 -13.84 11.96 -24.55
C GLU A 247 -14.96 11.52 -25.51
N GLU A 248 -15.65 10.43 -25.16
CA GLU A 248 -16.79 9.92 -25.95
C GLU A 248 -17.97 10.92 -25.99
N ALA A 249 -18.17 11.69 -24.91
CA ALA A 249 -19.17 12.74 -24.84
C ALA A 249 -18.74 14.05 -25.51
N GLY A 250 -17.47 14.19 -25.95
CA GLY A 250 -16.93 15.39 -26.56
C GLY A 250 -16.70 16.53 -25.56
N LEU A 251 -16.53 16.22 -24.26
CA LEU A 251 -16.26 17.17 -23.21
C LEU A 251 -14.75 17.35 -23.01
N SER A 252 -14.29 18.60 -23.02
CA SER A 252 -12.89 18.90 -22.73
C SER A 252 -12.61 18.87 -21.24
N TYR A 253 -11.42 18.38 -20.86
CA TYR A 253 -10.97 18.26 -19.48
C TYR A 253 -9.47 18.58 -19.35
N GLY A 254 -9.00 18.70 -18.12
CA GLY A 254 -7.60 19.02 -17.82
C GLY A 254 -7.33 20.53 -17.87
N SER A 255 -6.04 20.88 -18.01
CA SER A 255 -5.55 22.27 -17.89
C SER A 255 -6.12 23.22 -18.96
N ASP A 256 -6.37 22.72 -20.17
CA ASP A 256 -6.94 23.49 -21.27
C ASP A 256 -8.43 23.19 -21.48
N GLY A 257 -9.01 22.38 -20.60
CA GLY A 257 -10.39 21.92 -20.71
C GLY A 257 -11.33 22.60 -19.73
N ARG A 258 -12.63 22.25 -19.88
CA ARG A 258 -13.67 22.73 -19.00
C ARG A 258 -13.67 22.00 -17.65
N VAL A 259 -13.46 20.68 -17.65
CA VAL A 259 -13.57 19.83 -16.47
C VAL A 259 -12.21 19.68 -15.81
N THR A 260 -12.10 20.13 -14.56
CA THR A 260 -10.91 19.90 -13.73
C THR A 260 -10.95 18.50 -13.15
N ILE A 261 -9.86 17.74 -13.28
CA ILE A 261 -9.76 16.36 -12.74
C ILE A 261 -8.78 16.33 -11.58
N ILE A 262 -9.27 15.88 -10.42
CA ILE A 262 -8.49 15.58 -9.21
C ILE A 262 -8.51 14.07 -9.04
N SER A 263 -7.33 13.46 -8.89
CA SER A 263 -7.12 12.03 -8.76
C SER A 263 -6.29 11.69 -7.53
N PHE A 264 -6.33 10.44 -7.12
CA PHE A 264 -5.52 9.91 -6.01
C PHE A 264 -4.80 8.63 -6.45
N ASP A 265 -3.74 8.30 -5.81
CA ASP A 265 -2.79 7.20 -5.91
C ASP A 265 -1.45 7.66 -6.50
N ALA A 266 -1.45 8.46 -7.53
CA ALA A 266 -0.28 8.94 -8.27
C ALA A 266 0.54 7.78 -8.88
N VAL A 267 -0.13 6.82 -9.55
CA VAL A 267 0.55 5.81 -10.34
C VAL A 267 1.22 6.43 -11.57
N HIS A 268 2.23 5.75 -12.12
CA HIS A 268 3.05 6.26 -13.24
C HIS A 268 2.20 6.85 -14.39
N ASP A 269 1.17 6.14 -14.83
CA ASP A 269 0.34 6.59 -15.95
C ASP A 269 -0.51 7.82 -15.59
N ALA A 270 -0.96 7.95 -14.35
CA ALA A 270 -1.66 9.15 -13.87
C ALA A 270 -0.71 10.35 -13.80
N LEU A 271 0.52 10.15 -13.35
CA LEU A 271 1.54 11.20 -13.35
C LEU A 271 1.94 11.62 -14.77
N GLN A 272 2.02 10.68 -15.72
CA GLN A 272 2.22 10.98 -17.13
C GLN A 272 1.08 11.87 -17.66
N LEU A 273 -0.17 11.51 -17.39
CA LEU A 273 -1.35 12.30 -17.76
C LEU A 273 -1.41 13.66 -17.05
N CYS A 274 -0.91 13.73 -15.82
CA CYS A 274 -0.77 14.99 -15.09
C CYS A 274 0.28 15.90 -15.73
N LEU A 275 1.44 15.35 -16.15
CA LEU A 275 2.48 16.09 -16.88
C LEU A 275 1.98 16.59 -18.24
N GLU A 276 1.11 15.83 -18.91
CA GLU A 276 0.42 16.21 -20.15
C GLU A 276 -0.72 17.23 -19.91
N GLY A 277 -1.03 17.56 -18.67
CA GLY A 277 -2.12 18.48 -18.31
C GLY A 277 -3.53 17.89 -18.43
N LYS A 278 -3.68 16.58 -18.57
CA LYS A 278 -4.99 15.91 -18.64
C LYS A 278 -5.59 15.66 -17.26
N ILE A 279 -4.76 15.35 -16.26
CA ILE A 279 -5.13 15.38 -14.84
C ILE A 279 -4.55 16.64 -14.24
N ASN A 280 -5.36 17.40 -13.50
CA ASN A 280 -4.94 18.69 -12.96
C ASN A 280 -4.15 18.55 -11.66
N ALA A 281 -4.56 17.62 -10.81
CA ALA A 281 -3.88 17.28 -9.57
C ALA A 281 -3.99 15.79 -9.28
N CYS A 282 -2.89 15.20 -8.82
CA CYS A 282 -2.82 13.83 -8.40
C CYS A 282 -2.22 13.76 -6.99
N VAL A 283 -3.01 13.33 -6.00
CA VAL A 283 -2.55 13.15 -4.62
C VAL A 283 -1.95 11.76 -4.50
N GLU A 284 -0.74 11.70 -4.00
CA GLU A 284 -0.06 10.42 -3.78
C GLU A 284 -0.75 9.62 -2.68
N CYS A 285 -0.92 8.33 -2.94
CA CYS A 285 -1.10 7.26 -1.96
C CYS A 285 0.01 6.24 -2.25
N ASN A 286 1.04 6.18 -1.42
CA ASN A 286 2.25 5.44 -1.76
C ASN A 286 2.10 3.93 -1.49
N PRO A 287 2.12 3.05 -2.51
CA PRO A 287 1.91 1.61 -2.36
C PRO A 287 3.13 0.84 -1.84
N LEU A 288 4.30 1.48 -1.71
CA LEU A 288 5.56 0.80 -1.38
C LEU A 288 5.64 0.45 0.12
N HIS A 289 4.70 -0.36 0.60
CA HIS A 289 4.64 -0.79 2.01
C HIS A 289 5.63 -1.91 2.34
N GLY A 290 6.08 -2.70 1.35
CA GLY A 290 6.93 -3.87 1.58
C GLY A 290 8.19 -3.60 2.39
N PRO A 291 9.04 -2.62 2.03
CA PRO A 291 10.23 -2.27 2.81
C PRO A 291 9.92 -1.84 4.25
N ARG A 292 8.79 -1.13 4.46
CA ARG A 292 8.35 -0.70 5.81
C ARG A 292 7.92 -1.90 6.66
N VAL A 293 7.13 -2.82 6.08
CA VAL A 293 6.68 -4.05 6.75
C VAL A 293 7.87 -4.94 7.10
N SER A 294 8.80 -5.14 6.15
CA SER A 294 10.04 -5.89 6.41
C SER A 294 10.83 -5.28 7.57
N ALA A 295 11.00 -3.96 7.60
CA ALA A 295 11.70 -3.26 8.68
C ALA A 295 10.98 -3.40 10.04
N LEU A 296 9.64 -3.37 10.07
CA LEU A 296 8.85 -3.55 11.29
C LEU A 296 8.97 -4.98 11.82
N ILE A 297 8.92 -5.99 10.95
CA ILE A 297 9.16 -7.39 11.35
C ILE A 297 10.56 -7.53 11.95
N GLN A 298 11.59 -6.99 11.30
CA GLN A 298 12.95 -7.02 11.83
C GLN A 298 13.11 -6.28 13.17
N GLN A 299 12.35 -5.20 13.40
CA GLN A 299 12.31 -4.53 14.70
C GLN A 299 11.74 -5.46 15.78
N MET A 300 10.63 -6.16 15.47
CA MET A 300 9.99 -7.11 16.40
C MET A 300 10.88 -8.32 16.68
N GLU A 301 11.58 -8.86 15.68
CA GLU A 301 12.60 -9.93 15.84
C GLU A 301 13.74 -9.48 16.78
N ASN A 302 14.08 -8.20 16.78
CA ASN A 302 15.07 -7.63 17.70
C ASN A 302 14.49 -7.23 19.08
N GLY A 303 13.26 -7.67 19.40
CA GLY A 303 12.58 -7.42 20.67
C GLY A 303 12.11 -5.98 20.88
N LYS A 304 11.97 -5.20 19.80
CA LYS A 304 11.42 -3.83 19.86
C LYS A 304 9.94 -3.85 19.53
N THR A 305 9.17 -3.06 20.26
CA THR A 305 7.75 -2.83 19.96
C THR A 305 7.64 -1.73 18.90
N PRO A 306 6.99 -1.96 17.75
CA PRO A 306 6.75 -0.92 16.77
C PRO A 306 5.73 0.11 17.26
N GLU A 307 5.75 1.30 16.67
CA GLU A 307 4.67 2.26 16.86
C GLU A 307 3.35 1.70 16.34
N LYS A 308 2.24 2.02 17.02
CA LYS A 308 0.93 1.47 16.65
C LYS A 308 0.48 1.90 15.25
N ARG A 309 0.77 3.15 14.87
CA ARG A 309 0.42 3.73 13.57
C ARG A 309 1.67 4.28 12.89
N ASN A 310 1.97 3.75 11.71
CA ASN A 310 3.12 4.13 10.90
C ASN A 310 2.60 4.76 9.60
N TYR A 311 2.47 6.08 9.61
CA TYR A 311 2.01 6.84 8.45
C TYR A 311 3.08 6.87 7.36
N VAL A 312 2.63 6.80 6.12
CA VAL A 312 3.46 6.99 4.93
C VAL A 312 3.46 8.46 4.58
N GLU A 313 4.65 9.01 4.27
CA GLU A 313 4.74 10.39 3.76
C GLU A 313 4.30 10.42 2.30
N GLU A 314 3.45 11.38 1.96
CA GLU A 314 2.79 11.52 0.68
C GLU A 314 2.78 12.98 0.24
N THR A 315 2.67 13.21 -1.07
CA THR A 315 2.69 14.53 -1.67
C THR A 315 1.58 14.71 -2.70
N LEU A 316 1.41 15.92 -3.18
CA LEU A 316 0.51 16.23 -4.28
C LEU A 316 1.33 16.62 -5.51
N PHE A 317 0.97 16.07 -6.66
CA PHE A 317 1.57 16.36 -7.95
C PHE A 317 0.61 17.17 -8.82
N GLN A 318 1.18 18.11 -9.55
CA GLN A 318 0.53 18.86 -10.63
C GLN A 318 1.58 19.12 -11.73
N ALA A 319 1.17 19.50 -12.92
CA ALA A 319 2.07 19.57 -14.09
C ALA A 319 3.35 20.39 -13.85
N ASP A 320 3.28 21.48 -13.09
CA ASP A 320 4.42 22.35 -12.81
C ASP A 320 5.37 21.81 -11.71
N THR A 321 4.96 20.82 -10.94
CA THR A 321 5.80 20.14 -9.93
C THR A 321 6.41 18.83 -10.45
N LEU A 322 5.92 18.32 -11.58
CA LEU A 322 6.41 17.09 -12.20
C LEU A 322 7.58 17.36 -13.14
N THR A 323 8.51 16.41 -13.18
CA THR A 323 9.59 16.37 -14.15
C THR A 323 9.64 14.99 -14.81
N GLU A 324 10.17 14.90 -16.04
CA GLU A 324 10.40 13.60 -16.67
C GLU A 324 11.37 12.70 -15.89
N GLU A 325 12.25 13.29 -15.07
CA GLU A 325 13.16 12.53 -14.21
C GLU A 325 12.38 11.86 -13.07
N LEU A 326 11.54 12.61 -12.35
CA LEU A 326 10.67 12.09 -11.29
C LEU A 326 9.75 10.98 -11.84
N LEU A 327 9.19 11.19 -13.04
CA LEU A 327 8.34 10.18 -13.67
C LEU A 327 9.09 8.90 -14.00
N ARG A 328 10.35 9.00 -14.50
CA ARG A 328 11.18 7.81 -14.78
C ARG A 328 11.59 7.04 -13.52
N GLU A 329 11.70 7.72 -12.38
CA GLU A 329 12.04 7.12 -11.10
C GLU A 329 10.82 6.53 -10.38
N ARG A 330 9.62 6.79 -10.90
CA ARG A 330 8.38 6.26 -10.31
C ARG A 330 8.30 4.74 -10.47
N GLU A 331 8.26 4.02 -9.37
CA GLU A 331 8.27 2.54 -9.35
C GLU A 331 6.89 1.91 -9.55
N TYR A 332 5.82 2.71 -9.56
CA TYR A 332 4.43 2.25 -9.62
C TYR A 332 3.52 3.18 -10.40
#